data_aa8770cfcc429d4d477ff54ff64892f7
#
_entry.id   aa8770cfcc429d4d477ff54ff64892f7
#
_cell.length_a   1.000
_cell.length_b   1.000
_cell.length_c   1.000
_cell.angle_alpha   90.00
_cell.angle_beta   90.00
_cell.angle_gamma   90.00
#
_symmetry.space_group_name_H-M   'P 1'
#
loop_
_entity.id
_entity.type
_entity.pdbx_description
1 polymer ?
#
loop_
_entity_poly.entity_id
_entity_poly.type
_entity_poly.pdbx_seq_one_letter_code
_entity_poly.pdbx_strand_id
1 'polypeptide(L)'
;MSVMDFDLTDVQAAWREKGDALGRELARDAAAAGVIMGAARVGLLDPAADLLAVAVATEAMAFGSPAAAAVFALHTGTALAVAGDDRFTSLFRGEAVAAVGLSSDDVPVESGGKLSGRAAWIAPITDRGVAVVGPRRGEERAAFAVALDAPGVTIEPVQTAALQGLVCGHVTFNGAACTPIGATVPIMTRIRVLMAAVGLGIGRRALRDALTTARAAHTAAAGEQTVQGLLADAATELVAAMLMMWKAASAPTPSLGEASLAKLAATSAAQRAVERATQVVGAASVQRGHTIERLAQDVRALELFAGRTEALRAAAAEELLPRV
;
A
#
# COMPACT_ATOMS: atom_id res chain seq x y z
N MET A 1 -23.08 8.34 20.28
CA MET A 1 -22.71 7.78 18.98
C MET A 1 -22.48 8.96 18.05
N SER A 2 -21.23 9.25 17.67
CA SER A 2 -20.94 10.25 16.65
C SER A 2 -21.55 9.78 15.33
N VAL A 3 -22.33 10.65 14.68
CA VAL A 3 -22.81 10.40 13.32
C VAL A 3 -21.59 10.34 12.44
N MET A 4 -21.38 9.23 11.73
CA MET A 4 -20.27 9.07 10.80
C MET A 4 -20.61 9.91 9.57
N ASP A 5 -19.83 10.95 9.33
CA ASP A 5 -19.91 11.72 8.10
C ASP A 5 -19.13 10.97 7.02
N PHE A 6 -19.80 10.66 5.92
CA PHE A 6 -19.19 9.95 4.79
C PHE A 6 -18.73 10.88 3.67
N ASP A 7 -18.91 12.19 3.84
CA ASP A 7 -18.45 13.19 2.88
C ASP A 7 -16.98 13.52 3.14
N LEU A 8 -16.21 13.59 2.06
CA LEU A 8 -14.84 14.05 2.14
C LEU A 8 -14.81 15.56 2.36
N THR A 9 -13.90 16.00 3.22
CA THR A 9 -13.59 17.43 3.32
C THR A 9 -12.98 17.94 2.01
N ASP A 10 -13.00 19.25 1.78
CA ASP A 10 -12.39 19.86 0.59
C ASP A 10 -10.92 19.48 0.43
N VAL A 11 -10.18 19.37 1.54
CA VAL A 11 -8.77 18.93 1.54
C VAL A 11 -8.65 17.49 1.06
N GLN A 12 -9.44 16.58 1.61
CA GLN A 12 -9.43 15.16 1.22
C GLN A 12 -9.88 14.96 -0.23
N ALA A 13 -10.88 15.73 -0.69
CA ALA A 13 -11.32 15.72 -2.08
C ALA A 13 -10.20 16.20 -3.02
N ALA A 14 -9.50 17.27 -2.67
CA ALA A 14 -8.35 17.76 -3.44
C ALA A 14 -7.19 16.73 -3.48
N TRP A 15 -6.94 16.04 -2.37
CA TRP A 15 -5.94 14.96 -2.33
C TRP A 15 -6.33 13.80 -3.26
N ARG A 16 -7.61 13.41 -3.29
CA ARG A 16 -8.12 12.39 -4.20
C ARG A 16 -7.91 12.77 -5.67
N GLU A 17 -8.22 14.02 -6.05
CA GLU A 17 -8.02 14.52 -7.42
C GLU A 17 -6.54 14.50 -7.83
N LYS A 18 -5.65 14.94 -6.95
CA LYS A 18 -4.19 14.88 -7.17
C LYS A 18 -3.70 13.44 -7.34
N GLY A 19 -4.19 12.53 -6.50
CA GLY A 19 -3.88 11.10 -6.58
C GLY A 19 -4.32 10.48 -7.90
N ASP A 20 -5.54 10.78 -8.36
CA ASP A 20 -6.08 10.31 -9.62
C ASP A 20 -5.28 10.85 -10.83
N ALA A 21 -4.96 12.14 -10.83
CA ALA A 21 -4.15 12.75 -11.88
C ALA A 21 -2.75 12.13 -11.96
N LEU A 22 -2.09 11.97 -10.83
CA LEU A 22 -0.76 11.37 -10.74
C LEU A 22 -0.79 9.88 -11.13
N GLY A 23 -1.82 9.13 -10.72
CA GLY A 23 -2.00 7.73 -11.11
C GLY A 23 -2.15 7.54 -12.62
N ARG A 24 -2.84 8.45 -13.30
CA ARG A 24 -2.94 8.45 -14.78
C ARG A 24 -1.61 8.79 -15.45
N GLU A 25 -0.88 9.78 -14.91
CA GLU A 25 0.44 10.18 -15.42
C GLU A 25 1.43 9.01 -15.33
N LEU A 26 1.44 8.29 -14.21
CA LEU A 26 2.37 7.21 -13.91
C LEU A 26 1.89 5.82 -14.35
N ALA A 27 0.84 5.73 -15.15
CA ALA A 27 0.29 4.44 -15.59
C ALA A 27 1.27 3.58 -16.39
N ARG A 28 2.29 4.17 -17.00
CA ARG A 28 3.30 3.50 -17.84
C ARG A 28 4.67 3.39 -17.19
N ASP A 29 4.95 4.25 -16.22
CA ASP A 29 6.24 4.26 -15.49
C ASP A 29 5.98 4.57 -14.02
N ALA A 30 6.15 3.55 -13.19
CA ALA A 30 5.97 3.61 -11.75
C ALA A 30 7.30 3.46 -10.99
N ALA A 31 8.43 3.87 -11.61
CA ALA A 31 9.72 3.88 -10.94
C ALA A 31 9.67 4.70 -9.66
N ALA A 32 10.12 4.14 -8.55
CA ALA A 32 9.87 4.67 -7.20
C ALA A 32 10.32 6.13 -7.03
N ALA A 33 11.50 6.50 -7.54
CA ALA A 33 11.98 7.88 -7.46
C ALA A 33 11.07 8.85 -8.24
N GLY A 34 10.60 8.46 -9.43
CA GLY A 34 9.68 9.25 -10.24
C GLY A 34 8.32 9.45 -9.56
N VAL A 35 7.79 8.39 -8.93
CA VAL A 35 6.53 8.46 -8.16
C VAL A 35 6.66 9.46 -7.02
N ILE A 36 7.73 9.38 -6.23
CA ILE A 36 7.90 10.22 -5.05
C ILE A 36 8.20 11.67 -5.43
N MET A 37 8.99 11.90 -6.46
CA MET A 37 9.18 13.23 -7.06
C MET A 37 7.87 13.83 -7.57
N GLY A 38 7.06 13.03 -8.26
CA GLY A 38 5.73 13.45 -8.74
C GLY A 38 4.79 13.80 -7.60
N ALA A 39 4.77 12.98 -6.53
CA ALA A 39 3.97 13.23 -5.34
C ALA A 39 4.38 14.51 -4.62
N ALA A 40 5.68 14.79 -4.49
CA ALA A 40 6.20 16.04 -3.94
C ALA A 40 5.75 17.25 -4.78
N ARG A 41 5.91 17.17 -6.10
CA ARG A 41 5.52 18.23 -7.04
C ARG A 41 4.06 18.64 -6.92
N VAL A 42 3.16 17.70 -6.71
CA VAL A 42 1.73 17.98 -6.56
C VAL A 42 1.28 18.21 -5.12
N GLY A 43 2.20 18.19 -4.15
CA GLY A 43 1.93 18.45 -2.74
C GLY A 43 1.16 17.30 -2.05
N LEU A 44 1.52 16.05 -2.34
CA LEU A 44 1.03 14.84 -1.67
C LEU A 44 2.01 14.31 -0.60
N LEU A 45 3.14 14.97 -0.37
CA LEU A 45 4.11 14.62 0.68
C LEU A 45 4.10 15.65 1.80
N ASP A 46 2.94 15.85 2.43
CA ASP A 46 2.79 16.74 3.56
C ASP A 46 2.97 15.97 4.88
N PRO A 47 3.97 16.33 5.74
CA PRO A 47 4.17 15.66 7.01
C PRO A 47 3.01 15.84 8.01
N ALA A 48 2.13 16.83 7.79
CA ALA A 48 0.96 17.11 8.61
C ALA A 48 -0.34 16.52 8.04
N ALA A 49 -0.28 15.77 6.93
CA ALA A 49 -1.46 15.18 6.30
C ALA A 49 -2.16 14.17 7.22
N ASP A 50 -3.49 14.26 7.29
CA ASP A 50 -4.28 13.21 7.93
C ASP A 50 -4.24 11.90 7.12
N LEU A 51 -4.36 10.76 7.80
CA LEU A 51 -4.21 9.46 7.17
C LEU A 51 -5.33 9.17 6.16
N LEU A 52 -6.54 9.74 6.35
CA LEU A 52 -7.64 9.57 5.40
C LEU A 52 -7.35 10.32 4.09
N ALA A 53 -6.81 11.55 4.14
CA ALA A 53 -6.39 12.28 2.95
C ALA A 53 -5.37 11.46 2.14
N VAL A 54 -4.36 10.90 2.82
CA VAL A 54 -3.35 10.03 2.18
C VAL A 54 -4.00 8.78 1.59
N ALA A 55 -4.93 8.15 2.32
CA ALA A 55 -5.59 6.92 1.88
C ALA A 55 -6.47 7.15 0.64
N VAL A 56 -7.27 8.21 0.60
CA VAL A 56 -8.11 8.51 -0.58
C VAL A 56 -7.29 8.90 -1.80
N ALA A 57 -6.16 9.59 -1.62
CA ALA A 57 -5.21 9.84 -2.71
C ALA A 57 -4.57 8.54 -3.21
N THR A 58 -4.19 7.64 -2.29
CA THR A 58 -3.62 6.32 -2.62
C THR A 58 -4.62 5.47 -3.41
N GLU A 59 -5.88 5.41 -2.98
CA GLU A 59 -6.94 4.68 -3.69
C GLU A 59 -7.15 5.21 -5.11
N ALA A 60 -7.24 6.54 -5.24
CA ALA A 60 -7.41 7.19 -6.54
C ALA A 60 -6.20 6.98 -7.47
N MET A 61 -4.98 7.04 -6.93
CA MET A 61 -3.75 6.73 -7.67
C MET A 61 -3.73 5.25 -8.12
N ALA A 62 -4.15 4.32 -7.27
CA ALA A 62 -4.17 2.89 -7.57
C ALA A 62 -5.15 2.53 -8.68
N PHE A 63 -6.21 3.30 -8.86
CA PHE A 63 -7.12 3.16 -9.99
C PHE A 63 -6.43 3.36 -11.35
N GLY A 64 -5.46 4.26 -11.43
CA GLY A 64 -4.63 4.51 -12.63
C GLY A 64 -3.39 3.63 -12.69
N SER A 65 -2.65 3.55 -11.58
CA SER A 65 -1.38 2.83 -11.46
C SER A 65 -1.24 2.16 -10.08
N PRO A 66 -1.57 0.87 -9.97
CA PRO A 66 -1.41 0.12 -8.72
C PRO A 66 0.03 0.15 -8.17
N ALA A 67 1.02 0.02 -9.05
CA ALA A 67 2.43 0.02 -8.67
C ALA A 67 2.87 1.39 -8.10
N ALA A 68 2.49 2.49 -8.75
CA ALA A 68 2.78 3.83 -8.24
C ALA A 68 2.11 4.09 -6.88
N ALA A 69 0.86 3.65 -6.73
CA ALA A 69 0.15 3.76 -5.45
C ALA A 69 0.79 2.91 -4.34
N ALA A 70 1.29 1.72 -4.66
CA ALA A 70 2.01 0.89 -3.69
C ALA A 70 3.34 1.54 -3.27
N VAL A 71 4.10 2.12 -4.21
CA VAL A 71 5.30 2.92 -3.90
C VAL A 71 4.95 4.09 -2.98
N PHE A 72 3.94 4.88 -3.34
CA PHE A 72 3.48 6.02 -2.56
C PHE A 72 3.02 5.60 -1.16
N ALA A 73 2.24 4.53 -1.04
CA ALA A 73 1.74 3.98 0.22
C ALA A 73 2.88 3.56 1.16
N LEU A 74 3.84 2.79 0.65
CA LEU A 74 4.98 2.33 1.44
C LEU A 74 5.88 3.49 1.87
N HIS A 75 6.19 4.41 0.94
CA HIS A 75 6.97 5.60 1.24
C HIS A 75 6.28 6.47 2.31
N THR A 76 5.04 6.90 2.07
CA THR A 76 4.34 7.85 2.93
C THR A 76 4.03 7.25 4.30
N GLY A 77 3.56 5.98 4.34
CA GLY A 77 3.31 5.29 5.61
C GLY A 77 4.56 5.15 6.49
N THR A 78 5.73 5.08 5.85
CA THR A 78 7.04 5.03 6.52
C THR A 78 7.56 6.43 6.88
N ALA A 79 7.52 7.38 5.94
CA ALA A 79 8.01 8.74 6.14
C ALA A 79 7.27 9.49 7.27
N LEU A 80 5.97 9.28 7.41
CA LEU A 80 5.17 9.86 8.50
C LEU A 80 5.60 9.41 9.90
N ALA A 81 6.39 8.35 10.01
CA ALA A 81 6.96 7.95 11.31
C ALA A 81 8.11 8.84 11.77
N VAL A 82 8.72 9.57 10.85
CA VAL A 82 9.85 10.48 11.08
C VAL A 82 9.50 11.93 10.76
N ALA A 83 8.21 12.23 10.65
CA ALA A 83 7.72 13.58 10.48
C ALA A 83 8.16 14.49 11.64
N GLY A 84 8.72 15.65 11.32
CA GLY A 84 9.26 16.59 12.32
C GLY A 84 10.72 16.33 12.71
N ASP A 85 11.38 15.32 12.18
CA ASP A 85 12.81 15.10 12.33
C ASP A 85 13.55 15.65 11.10
N ASP A 86 14.34 16.70 11.30
CA ASP A 86 15.04 17.41 10.23
C ASP A 86 15.97 16.51 9.40
N ARG A 87 16.48 15.42 9.98
CA ARG A 87 17.33 14.44 9.30
C ARG A 87 16.64 13.75 8.12
N PHE A 88 15.30 13.72 8.11
CA PHE A 88 14.49 13.01 7.12
C PHE A 88 13.66 13.96 6.23
N THR A 89 13.96 15.26 6.23
CA THR A 89 13.26 16.27 5.42
C THR A 89 13.28 15.93 3.91
N SER A 90 14.35 15.29 3.44
CA SER A 90 14.50 14.85 2.05
C SER A 90 13.37 13.89 1.60
N LEU A 91 12.77 13.12 2.51
CA LEU A 91 11.64 12.24 2.20
C LEU A 91 10.40 13.04 1.79
N PHE A 92 10.12 14.16 2.46
CA PHE A 92 8.97 15.01 2.18
C PHE A 92 9.21 15.97 1.00
N ARG A 93 10.47 16.21 0.64
CA ARG A 93 10.84 16.96 -0.58
C ARG A 93 10.88 16.11 -1.84
N GLY A 94 10.72 14.80 -1.73
CA GLY A 94 10.81 13.88 -2.86
C GLY A 94 12.24 13.62 -3.35
N GLU A 95 13.24 13.96 -2.56
CA GLU A 95 14.67 13.82 -2.87
C GLU A 95 15.22 12.43 -2.49
N ALA A 96 14.52 11.74 -1.56
CA ALA A 96 14.84 10.39 -1.13
C ALA A 96 13.56 9.55 -0.99
N VAL A 97 13.70 8.24 -1.10
CA VAL A 97 12.58 7.29 -0.98
C VAL A 97 12.67 6.53 0.34
N ALA A 98 11.57 6.51 1.10
CA ALA A 98 11.47 5.66 2.27
C ALA A 98 11.06 4.25 1.86
N ALA A 99 11.86 3.27 2.26
CA ALA A 99 11.64 1.84 2.07
C ALA A 99 11.35 1.15 3.40
N VAL A 100 10.63 0.05 3.40
CA VAL A 100 10.25 -0.66 4.61
C VAL A 100 10.49 -2.16 4.52
N GLY A 101 11.05 -2.74 5.61
CA GLY A 101 11.28 -4.16 5.78
C GLY A 101 10.99 -4.61 7.20
N LEU A 102 9.71 -4.56 7.62
CA LEU A 102 9.30 -4.84 9.00
C LEU A 102 8.71 -6.24 9.22
N SER A 103 8.48 -7.00 8.16
CA SER A 103 7.70 -8.24 8.23
C SER A 103 8.43 -9.50 7.74
N SER A 104 9.75 -9.49 7.63
CA SER A 104 10.49 -10.67 7.17
C SER A 104 10.92 -11.58 8.32
N ASP A 105 11.08 -12.87 8.01
CA ASP A 105 11.65 -13.83 8.94
C ASP A 105 13.18 -13.62 9.10
N ASP A 106 13.83 -13.04 8.09
CA ASP A 106 15.21 -12.57 8.12
C ASP A 106 15.24 -11.19 8.78
N VAL A 107 15.63 -11.13 10.04
CA VAL A 107 15.63 -9.91 10.84
C VAL A 107 17.07 -9.58 11.25
N PRO A 108 17.60 -8.42 10.87
CA PRO A 108 18.94 -8.01 11.29
C PRO A 108 19.01 -7.82 12.81
N VAL A 109 20.23 -7.76 13.33
CA VAL A 109 20.52 -7.50 14.74
C VAL A 109 21.08 -6.10 14.86
N GLU A 110 20.55 -5.32 15.82
CA GLU A 110 21.10 -4.02 16.19
C GLU A 110 21.99 -4.16 17.41
N SER A 111 23.18 -3.55 17.34
CA SER A 111 24.11 -3.44 18.46
C SER A 111 24.96 -2.17 18.33
N GLY A 112 24.90 -1.31 19.36
CA GLY A 112 25.73 -0.10 19.42
C GLY A 112 25.52 0.90 18.30
N GLY A 113 24.30 1.05 17.80
CA GLY A 113 23.96 1.95 16.67
C GLY A 113 24.33 1.40 15.30
N LYS A 114 24.58 0.10 15.20
CA LYS A 114 24.93 -0.59 13.94
C LYS A 114 24.03 -1.79 13.70
N LEU A 115 23.65 -1.99 12.41
CA LEU A 115 22.91 -3.16 11.96
C LEU A 115 23.84 -4.19 11.34
N SER A 116 23.60 -5.47 11.63
CA SER A 116 24.24 -6.60 11.01
C SER A 116 23.24 -7.71 10.71
N GLY A 117 23.40 -8.41 9.60
CA GLY A 117 22.49 -9.45 9.13
C GLY A 117 21.72 -9.04 7.89
N ARG A 118 20.64 -9.74 7.59
CA ARG A 118 19.85 -9.57 6.37
C ARG A 118 18.41 -9.18 6.69
N ALA A 119 17.85 -8.31 5.87
CA ALA A 119 16.39 -8.07 5.82
C ALA A 119 15.91 -8.38 4.42
N ALA A 120 14.91 -9.25 4.32
CA ALA A 120 14.32 -9.64 3.04
C ALA A 120 13.09 -8.78 2.69
N TRP A 121 12.82 -8.66 1.39
CA TRP A 121 11.62 -8.01 0.86
C TRP A 121 11.44 -6.56 1.32
N ILE A 122 12.54 -5.80 1.38
CA ILE A 122 12.47 -4.35 1.57
C ILE A 122 11.92 -3.72 0.29
N ALA A 123 10.97 -2.81 0.42
CA ALA A 123 10.35 -2.10 -0.70
C ALA A 123 9.90 -0.69 -0.29
N PRO A 124 9.89 0.28 -1.23
CA PRO A 124 10.54 0.25 -2.54
C PRO A 124 12.06 0.46 -2.45
N ILE A 125 12.83 -0.24 -3.26
CA ILE A 125 14.30 -0.07 -3.32
C ILE A 125 14.67 0.97 -4.38
N THR A 126 15.59 1.87 -4.01
CA THR A 126 16.20 2.87 -4.89
C THR A 126 17.66 3.10 -4.47
N ASP A 127 18.46 3.69 -5.36
CA ASP A 127 19.86 4.00 -5.08
C ASP A 127 20.04 5.06 -3.97
N ARG A 128 19.05 5.94 -3.81
CA ARG A 128 19.01 6.97 -2.76
C ARG A 128 17.73 6.80 -1.94
N GLY A 129 17.84 6.01 -0.90
CA GLY A 129 16.69 5.69 -0.06
C GLY A 129 17.08 5.57 1.41
N VAL A 130 16.05 5.60 2.25
CA VAL A 130 16.15 5.31 3.68
C VAL A 130 15.34 4.05 3.94
N ALA A 131 15.99 2.95 4.29
CA ALA A 131 15.29 1.75 4.70
C ALA A 131 14.92 1.84 6.19
N VAL A 132 13.67 1.52 6.50
CA VAL A 132 13.19 1.32 7.86
C VAL A 132 13.05 -0.17 8.11
N VAL A 133 13.77 -0.66 9.10
CA VAL A 133 13.80 -2.07 9.49
C VAL A 133 13.51 -2.23 10.98
N GLY A 134 12.96 -3.40 11.37
CA GLY A 134 12.69 -3.74 12.76
C GLY A 134 13.64 -4.83 13.27
N PRO A 135 14.89 -4.51 13.62
CA PRO A 135 15.85 -5.49 14.07
C PRO A 135 15.42 -6.15 15.38
N ARG A 136 16.00 -7.31 15.68
CA ARG A 136 15.91 -7.91 17.00
C ARG A 136 16.72 -7.11 17.99
N ARG A 137 16.07 -6.64 19.05
CA ARG A 137 16.68 -6.01 20.21
C ARG A 137 15.96 -6.51 21.47
N GLY A 138 16.34 -7.67 21.95
CA GLY A 138 15.62 -8.34 23.04
C GLY A 138 14.18 -8.65 22.63
N GLU A 139 13.21 -8.30 23.49
CA GLU A 139 11.77 -8.49 23.24
C GLU A 139 11.11 -7.28 22.54
N GLU A 140 11.77 -6.13 22.48
CA GLU A 140 11.22 -4.91 21.90
C GLU A 140 11.40 -4.88 20.37
N ARG A 141 10.32 -4.49 19.67
CA ARG A 141 10.32 -4.25 18.22
C ARG A 141 10.50 -2.75 17.95
N ALA A 142 11.72 -2.27 18.11
CA ALA A 142 12.10 -0.92 17.72
C ALA A 142 12.29 -0.83 16.19
N ALA A 143 12.03 0.34 15.63
CA ALA A 143 12.30 0.66 14.23
C ALA A 143 13.58 1.47 14.10
N PHE A 144 14.39 1.15 13.10
CA PHE A 144 15.64 1.84 12.80
C PHE A 144 15.68 2.26 11.34
N ALA A 145 16.12 3.48 11.11
CA ALA A 145 16.39 4.00 9.77
C ALA A 145 17.86 3.81 9.40
N VAL A 146 18.10 3.40 8.17
CA VAL A 146 19.43 3.21 7.58
C VAL A 146 19.43 3.78 6.16
N ALA A 147 20.44 4.56 5.80
CA ALA A 147 20.60 4.99 4.42
C ALA A 147 21.03 3.81 3.55
N LEU A 148 20.37 3.63 2.39
CA LEU A 148 20.64 2.49 1.51
C LEU A 148 22.00 2.59 0.80
N ASP A 149 22.57 3.77 0.71
CA ASP A 149 23.92 4.08 0.20
C ASP A 149 25.00 4.11 1.29
N ALA A 150 24.66 3.76 2.55
CA ALA A 150 25.62 3.77 3.64
C ALA A 150 26.67 2.66 3.51
N PRO A 151 27.91 2.89 4.02
CA PRO A 151 28.91 1.83 4.10
C PRO A 151 28.39 0.61 4.86
N GLY A 152 28.65 -0.58 4.32
CA GLY A 152 28.20 -1.84 4.88
C GLY A 152 26.78 -2.25 4.49
N VAL A 153 26.14 -1.52 3.58
CA VAL A 153 24.85 -1.90 2.97
C VAL A 153 25.08 -2.53 1.61
N THR A 154 24.50 -3.70 1.37
CA THR A 154 24.50 -4.38 0.07
C THR A 154 23.06 -4.71 -0.31
N ILE A 155 22.66 -4.35 -1.53
CA ILE A 155 21.29 -4.53 -2.03
C ILE A 155 21.31 -5.59 -3.15
N GLU A 156 20.41 -6.56 -3.03
CA GLU A 156 20.11 -7.54 -4.07
C GLU A 156 18.68 -7.28 -4.57
N PRO A 157 18.51 -6.58 -5.71
CA PRO A 157 17.15 -6.28 -6.23
C PRO A 157 16.43 -7.57 -6.66
N VAL A 158 15.12 -7.61 -6.40
CA VAL A 158 14.24 -8.69 -6.82
C VAL A 158 13.19 -8.13 -7.77
N GLN A 159 13.11 -8.69 -8.97
CA GLN A 159 12.06 -8.38 -9.92
C GLN A 159 10.81 -9.22 -9.63
N THR A 160 9.66 -8.57 -9.57
CA THR A 160 8.37 -9.22 -9.36
C THR A 160 7.52 -9.15 -10.62
N ALA A 161 6.67 -10.16 -10.82
CA ALA A 161 5.70 -10.15 -11.94
C ALA A 161 4.54 -9.17 -11.71
N ALA A 162 4.24 -8.88 -10.45
CA ALA A 162 3.17 -7.99 -10.03
C ALA A 162 3.73 -6.63 -9.58
N LEU A 163 2.89 -5.60 -9.60
CA LEU A 163 3.24 -4.23 -9.21
C LEU A 163 4.52 -3.76 -9.92
N GLN A 164 4.57 -3.95 -11.24
CA GLN A 164 5.73 -3.61 -12.05
C GLN A 164 6.11 -2.14 -11.90
N GLY A 165 7.36 -1.88 -11.52
CA GLY A 165 7.85 -0.55 -11.11
C GLY A 165 8.12 -0.44 -9.60
N LEU A 166 7.46 -1.25 -8.77
CA LEU A 166 7.81 -1.40 -7.36
C LEU A 166 8.95 -2.42 -7.24
N VAL A 167 10.18 -1.93 -7.14
CA VAL A 167 11.35 -2.79 -6.94
C VAL A 167 11.44 -3.21 -5.49
N CYS A 168 11.45 -4.52 -5.24
CA CYS A 168 11.78 -5.12 -3.95
C CYS A 168 13.26 -5.48 -3.90
N GLY A 169 13.80 -5.70 -2.71
CA GLY A 169 15.17 -6.18 -2.57
C GLY A 169 15.42 -6.92 -1.27
N HIS A 170 16.48 -7.69 -1.28
CA HIS A 170 17.11 -8.20 -0.06
C HIS A 170 18.27 -7.29 0.28
N VAL A 171 18.35 -6.86 1.53
CA VAL A 171 19.40 -5.94 1.99
C VAL A 171 20.21 -6.62 3.09
N THR A 172 21.51 -6.71 2.86
CA THR A 172 22.48 -7.21 3.83
C THR A 172 23.19 -6.04 4.48
N PHE A 173 23.24 -6.04 5.80
CA PHE A 173 23.89 -5.05 6.63
C PHE A 173 25.15 -5.67 7.25
N ASN A 174 26.28 -5.01 7.10
CA ASN A 174 27.56 -5.40 7.71
C ASN A 174 28.09 -4.24 8.55
N GLY A 175 27.57 -4.11 9.76
CA GLY A 175 27.92 -3.02 10.65
C GLY A 175 27.46 -1.64 10.14
N ALA A 176 26.38 -1.58 9.38
CA ALA A 176 25.84 -0.34 8.83
C ALA A 176 25.27 0.56 9.94
N ALA A 177 25.63 1.85 9.93
CA ALA A 177 25.13 2.82 10.89
C ALA A 177 23.62 2.97 10.77
N CYS A 178 22.92 2.97 11.90
CA CYS A 178 21.47 3.09 11.95
C CYS A 178 21.02 4.11 13.02
N THR A 179 19.82 4.63 12.82
CA THR A 179 19.20 5.62 13.69
C THR A 179 17.89 5.07 14.24
N PRO A 180 17.68 5.03 15.57
CA PRO A 180 16.38 4.65 16.12
C PRO A 180 15.33 5.71 15.77
N ILE A 181 14.13 5.25 15.36
CA ILE A 181 13.03 6.13 14.93
C ILE A 181 11.70 5.82 15.64
N GLY A 182 11.71 4.99 16.67
CA GLY A 182 10.53 4.64 17.46
C GLY A 182 10.09 3.19 17.32
N ALA A 183 8.77 2.95 17.40
CA ALA A 183 8.19 1.62 17.37
C ALA A 183 7.75 1.20 15.95
N THR A 184 7.78 -0.09 15.66
CA THR A 184 7.36 -0.65 14.35
C THR A 184 5.84 -0.65 14.16
N VAL A 185 5.07 -0.77 15.26
CA VAL A 185 3.60 -0.91 15.19
C VAL A 185 2.90 0.26 14.52
N PRO A 186 3.15 1.54 14.88
CA PRO A 186 2.50 2.67 14.21
C PRO A 186 2.82 2.76 12.71
N ILE A 187 4.03 2.37 12.31
CA ILE A 187 4.45 2.35 10.90
C ILE A 187 3.64 1.29 10.15
N MET A 188 3.61 0.06 10.70
CA MET A 188 2.88 -1.04 10.07
C MET A 188 1.38 -0.78 9.99
N THR A 189 0.80 -0.14 11.01
CA THR A 189 -0.61 0.27 11.05
C THR A 189 -0.94 1.19 9.88
N ARG A 190 -0.16 2.27 9.68
CA ARG A 190 -0.35 3.19 8.55
C ARG A 190 -0.21 2.47 7.21
N ILE A 191 0.83 1.68 7.05
CA ILE A 191 1.07 0.93 5.81
C ILE A 191 -0.09 -0.03 5.52
N ARG A 192 -0.65 -0.72 6.51
CA ARG A 192 -1.82 -1.60 6.31
C ARG A 192 -3.04 -0.85 5.80
N VAL A 193 -3.33 0.32 6.37
CA VAL A 193 -4.43 1.19 5.90
C VAL A 193 -4.19 1.63 4.45
N LEU A 194 -2.99 2.08 4.12
CA LEU A 194 -2.66 2.55 2.77
C LEU A 194 -2.63 1.40 1.75
N MET A 195 -2.18 0.20 2.14
CA MET A 195 -2.26 -0.97 1.26
C MET A 195 -3.70 -1.46 1.07
N ALA A 196 -4.60 -1.23 2.03
CA ALA A 196 -6.03 -1.42 1.81
C ALA A 196 -6.57 -0.48 0.72
N ALA A 197 -6.15 0.79 0.75
CA ALA A 197 -6.50 1.77 -0.29
C ALA A 197 -5.99 1.36 -1.68
N VAL A 198 -4.77 0.81 -1.78
CA VAL A 198 -4.26 0.24 -3.05
C VAL A 198 -5.19 -0.88 -3.55
N GLY A 199 -5.59 -1.79 -2.68
CA GLY A 199 -6.53 -2.87 -3.03
C GLY A 199 -7.87 -2.35 -3.55
N LEU A 200 -8.45 -1.36 -2.87
CA LEU A 200 -9.70 -0.73 -3.30
C LEU A 200 -9.58 -0.08 -4.69
N GLY A 201 -8.49 0.62 -4.97
CA GLY A 201 -8.24 1.21 -6.28
C GLY A 201 -8.17 0.16 -7.40
N ILE A 202 -7.48 -0.97 -7.15
CA ILE A 202 -7.44 -2.13 -8.06
C ILE A 202 -8.84 -2.68 -8.31
N GLY A 203 -9.60 -2.96 -7.24
CA GLY A 203 -10.95 -3.54 -7.33
C GLY A 203 -11.92 -2.62 -8.07
N ARG A 204 -11.89 -1.31 -7.78
CA ARG A 204 -12.70 -0.30 -8.48
C ARG A 204 -12.35 -0.19 -9.96
N ARG A 205 -11.07 -0.29 -10.30
CA ARG A 205 -10.66 -0.32 -11.70
C ARG A 205 -11.20 -1.55 -12.42
N ALA A 206 -11.08 -2.73 -11.84
CA ALA A 206 -11.62 -3.96 -12.39
C ALA A 206 -13.14 -3.89 -12.59
N LEU A 207 -13.88 -3.41 -11.58
CA LEU A 207 -15.33 -3.21 -11.67
C LEU A 207 -15.70 -2.23 -12.79
N ARG A 208 -14.98 -1.09 -12.93
CA ARG A 208 -15.24 -0.13 -14.01
C ARG A 208 -15.03 -0.74 -15.38
N ASP A 209 -13.94 -1.48 -15.58
CA ASP A 209 -13.62 -2.09 -16.88
C ASP A 209 -14.66 -3.18 -17.22
N ALA A 210 -15.13 -3.96 -16.24
CA ALA A 210 -16.25 -4.90 -16.42
C ALA A 210 -17.56 -4.20 -16.77
N LEU A 211 -17.91 -3.10 -16.09
CA LEU A 211 -19.09 -2.30 -16.42
C LEU A 211 -19.03 -1.72 -17.84
N THR A 212 -17.85 -1.25 -18.24
CA THR A 212 -17.65 -0.73 -19.61
C THR A 212 -17.86 -1.81 -20.66
N THR A 213 -17.33 -3.01 -20.42
CA THR A 213 -17.51 -4.17 -21.32
C THR A 213 -18.98 -4.59 -21.41
N ALA A 214 -19.65 -4.72 -20.25
CA ALA A 214 -21.07 -5.10 -20.22
C ALA A 214 -21.95 -4.11 -20.98
N ARG A 215 -21.68 -2.82 -20.87
CA ARG A 215 -22.42 -1.76 -21.60
C ARG A 215 -22.13 -1.76 -23.11
N ALA A 216 -20.88 -2.01 -23.52
CA ALA A 216 -20.49 -2.03 -24.93
C ALA A 216 -21.06 -3.24 -25.70
N ALA A 217 -21.28 -4.35 -25.04
CA ALA A 217 -21.83 -5.56 -25.63
C ALA A 217 -23.30 -5.42 -26.10
N HIS A 218 -23.90 -4.27 -25.92
CA HIS A 218 -25.19 -3.73 -26.41
C HIS A 218 -26.40 -4.64 -26.28
N THR A 219 -26.33 -5.82 -25.63
CA THR A 219 -27.45 -6.71 -25.84
C THR A 219 -27.75 -7.66 -24.69
N ALA A 220 -27.23 -8.82 -24.71
CA ALA A 220 -27.61 -9.88 -23.81
C ALA A 220 -26.92 -9.75 -22.45
N ALA A 221 -25.60 -9.43 -22.45
CA ALA A 221 -24.81 -9.49 -21.24
C ALA A 221 -25.24 -8.46 -20.16
N ALA A 222 -25.54 -7.21 -20.53
CA ALA A 222 -25.99 -6.21 -19.54
C ALA A 222 -27.40 -6.48 -18.99
N GLY A 223 -28.22 -7.23 -19.75
CA GLY A 223 -29.56 -7.67 -19.34
C GLY A 223 -29.57 -9.02 -18.63
N GLU A 224 -28.48 -9.76 -18.66
CA GLU A 224 -28.38 -11.05 -17.98
C GLU A 224 -28.30 -10.90 -16.45
N GLN A 225 -29.23 -11.51 -15.75
CA GLN A 225 -29.30 -11.44 -14.28
C GLN A 225 -28.00 -11.89 -13.62
N THR A 226 -27.30 -12.86 -14.21
CA THR A 226 -26.00 -13.36 -13.71
C THR A 226 -24.94 -12.24 -13.74
N VAL A 227 -24.82 -11.50 -14.84
CA VAL A 227 -23.85 -10.40 -14.98
C VAL A 227 -24.20 -9.26 -14.02
N GLN A 228 -25.47 -8.92 -13.90
CA GLN A 228 -25.94 -7.91 -12.95
C GLN A 228 -25.61 -8.30 -11.52
N GLY A 229 -25.79 -9.58 -11.15
CA GLY A 229 -25.42 -10.11 -9.82
C GLY A 229 -23.93 -9.98 -9.56
N LEU A 230 -23.06 -10.39 -10.49
CA LEU A 230 -21.60 -10.29 -10.35
C LEU A 230 -21.13 -8.84 -10.13
N LEU A 231 -21.71 -7.88 -10.87
CA LEU A 231 -21.35 -6.47 -10.75
C LEU A 231 -21.87 -5.85 -9.45
N ALA A 232 -23.10 -6.19 -9.04
CA ALA A 232 -23.70 -5.73 -7.80
C ALA A 232 -22.92 -6.24 -6.56
N ASP A 233 -22.57 -7.52 -6.54
CA ASP A 233 -21.77 -8.10 -5.47
C ASP A 233 -20.39 -7.45 -5.37
N ALA A 234 -19.71 -7.25 -6.51
CA ALA A 234 -18.41 -6.56 -6.52
C ALA A 234 -18.51 -5.14 -5.96
N ALA A 235 -19.54 -4.38 -6.37
CA ALA A 235 -19.76 -3.02 -5.87
C ALA A 235 -20.03 -3.02 -4.36
N THR A 236 -20.90 -3.91 -3.87
CA THR A 236 -21.26 -4.02 -2.46
C THR A 236 -20.05 -4.31 -1.58
N GLU A 237 -19.25 -5.30 -1.97
CA GLU A 237 -18.08 -5.70 -1.21
C GLU A 237 -16.99 -4.62 -1.19
N LEU A 238 -16.78 -3.93 -2.31
CA LEU A 238 -15.81 -2.82 -2.39
C LEU A 238 -16.25 -1.63 -1.53
N VAL A 239 -17.55 -1.28 -1.53
CA VAL A 239 -18.07 -0.20 -0.69
C VAL A 239 -17.93 -0.56 0.80
N ALA A 240 -18.29 -1.78 1.19
CA ALA A 240 -18.13 -2.22 2.58
C ALA A 240 -16.67 -2.16 3.04
N ALA A 241 -15.74 -2.64 2.21
CA ALA A 241 -14.31 -2.59 2.51
C ALA A 241 -13.75 -1.15 2.55
N MET A 242 -14.25 -0.26 1.69
CA MET A 242 -13.92 1.17 1.70
C MET A 242 -14.32 1.82 3.04
N LEU A 243 -15.52 1.56 3.53
CA LEU A 243 -15.98 2.09 4.81
C LEU A 243 -15.13 1.60 5.99
N MET A 244 -14.69 0.34 5.96
CA MET A 244 -13.75 -0.19 6.96
C MET A 244 -12.40 0.51 6.89
N MET A 245 -11.86 0.76 5.70
CA MET A 245 -10.60 1.49 5.51
C MET A 245 -10.75 2.95 5.97
N TRP A 246 -11.84 3.62 5.62
CA TRP A 246 -12.09 4.99 6.06
C TRP A 246 -12.21 5.09 7.57
N LYS A 247 -12.91 4.15 8.22
CA LYS A 247 -12.99 4.08 9.69
C LYS A 247 -11.58 4.00 10.30
N ALA A 248 -10.74 3.10 9.81
CA ALA A 248 -9.37 2.95 10.31
C ALA A 248 -8.52 4.21 10.03
N ALA A 249 -8.67 4.83 8.85
CA ALA A 249 -7.91 6.02 8.47
C ALA A 249 -8.34 7.29 9.23
N SER A 250 -9.61 7.39 9.64
CA SER A 250 -10.15 8.55 10.37
C SER A 250 -9.90 8.49 11.87
N ALA A 251 -9.44 7.36 12.39
CA ALA A 251 -9.13 7.24 13.81
C ALA A 251 -7.88 8.09 14.15
N PRO A 252 -7.91 8.91 15.22
CA PRO A 252 -6.74 9.70 15.63
C PRO A 252 -5.50 8.83 15.87
N THR A 253 -5.71 7.62 16.37
CA THR A 253 -4.68 6.59 16.58
C THR A 253 -5.27 5.26 16.14
N PRO A 254 -5.17 4.90 14.85
CA PRO A 254 -5.70 3.63 14.39
C PRO A 254 -4.95 2.47 15.07
N SER A 255 -5.69 1.44 15.47
CA SER A 255 -5.09 0.25 16.02
C SER A 255 -4.53 -0.67 14.93
N LEU A 256 -3.61 -1.55 15.31
CA LEU A 256 -3.05 -2.54 14.39
C LEU A 256 -4.12 -3.55 13.94
N GLY A 257 -5.07 -3.89 14.82
CA GLY A 257 -6.20 -4.78 14.54
C GLY A 257 -7.17 -4.15 13.54
N GLU A 258 -7.62 -2.90 13.76
CA GLU A 258 -8.50 -2.20 12.82
C GLU A 258 -7.86 -2.04 11.43
N ALA A 259 -6.59 -1.66 11.36
CA ALA A 259 -5.85 -1.58 10.10
C ALA A 259 -5.73 -2.94 9.41
N SER A 260 -5.59 -4.03 10.18
CA SER A 260 -5.55 -5.40 9.65
C SER A 260 -6.89 -5.82 9.08
N LEU A 261 -7.99 -5.54 9.78
CA LEU A 261 -9.34 -5.83 9.30
C LEU A 261 -9.64 -5.05 8.01
N ALA A 262 -9.29 -3.77 7.94
CA ALA A 262 -9.44 -2.96 6.74
C ALA A 262 -8.67 -3.55 5.56
N LYS A 263 -7.40 -3.95 5.77
CA LYS A 263 -6.59 -4.58 4.72
C LYS A 263 -7.14 -5.93 4.29
N LEU A 264 -7.57 -6.78 5.21
CA LEU A 264 -8.18 -8.08 4.90
C LEU A 264 -9.43 -7.90 4.02
N ALA A 265 -10.34 -7.01 4.43
CA ALA A 265 -11.55 -6.73 3.69
C ALA A 265 -11.26 -6.18 2.29
N ALA A 266 -10.39 -5.17 2.18
CA ALA A 266 -10.04 -4.52 0.92
C ALA A 266 -9.35 -5.47 -0.07
N THR A 267 -8.36 -6.25 0.41
CA THR A 267 -7.65 -7.21 -0.45
C THR A 267 -8.58 -8.29 -0.97
N SER A 268 -9.44 -8.86 -0.09
CA SER A 268 -10.41 -9.89 -0.47
C SER A 268 -11.49 -9.36 -1.42
N ALA A 269 -12.01 -8.15 -1.18
CA ALA A 269 -12.99 -7.52 -2.07
C ALA A 269 -12.39 -7.22 -3.44
N ALA A 270 -11.16 -6.70 -3.49
CA ALA A 270 -10.45 -6.43 -4.73
C ALA A 270 -10.21 -7.71 -5.55
N GLN A 271 -9.78 -8.79 -4.89
CA GLN A 271 -9.56 -10.08 -5.54
C GLN A 271 -10.83 -10.61 -6.18
N ARG A 272 -11.95 -10.66 -5.43
CA ARG A 272 -13.24 -11.07 -5.97
C ARG A 272 -13.76 -10.15 -7.06
N ALA A 273 -13.52 -8.83 -6.96
CA ALA A 273 -13.88 -7.90 -8.02
C ALA A 273 -13.12 -8.17 -9.33
N VAL A 274 -11.82 -8.49 -9.25
CA VAL A 274 -11.01 -8.87 -10.43
C VAL A 274 -11.47 -10.21 -11.01
N GLU A 275 -11.77 -11.20 -10.17
CA GLU A 275 -12.30 -12.51 -10.60
C GLU A 275 -13.64 -12.37 -11.33
N ARG A 276 -14.58 -11.58 -10.77
CA ARG A 276 -15.88 -11.29 -11.42
C ARG A 276 -15.71 -10.49 -12.71
N ALA A 277 -14.78 -9.51 -12.73
CA ALA A 277 -14.45 -8.78 -13.94
C ALA A 277 -13.91 -9.69 -15.05
N THR A 278 -13.08 -10.69 -14.69
CA THR A 278 -12.60 -11.72 -15.60
C THR A 278 -13.76 -12.49 -16.24
N GLN A 279 -14.78 -12.85 -15.46
CA GLN A 279 -15.96 -13.55 -15.98
C GLN A 279 -16.79 -12.66 -16.92
N VAL A 280 -16.99 -11.39 -16.59
CA VAL A 280 -17.76 -10.44 -17.40
C VAL A 280 -17.05 -10.09 -18.71
N VAL A 281 -15.72 -9.86 -18.65
CA VAL A 281 -14.90 -9.54 -19.83
C VAL A 281 -14.66 -10.77 -20.71
N GLY A 282 -14.64 -11.96 -20.13
CA GLY A 282 -14.44 -13.24 -20.82
C GLY A 282 -12.99 -13.45 -21.28
N ALA A 283 -12.81 -14.17 -22.38
CA ALA A 283 -11.50 -14.64 -22.86
C ALA A 283 -10.48 -13.51 -23.12
N ALA A 284 -10.93 -12.31 -23.43
CA ALA A 284 -10.04 -11.16 -23.64
C ALA A 284 -9.26 -10.79 -22.38
N SER A 285 -9.85 -11.02 -21.20
CA SER A 285 -9.25 -10.67 -19.89
C SER A 285 -7.94 -11.37 -19.59
N VAL A 286 -7.69 -12.55 -20.19
CA VAL A 286 -6.47 -13.35 -19.97
C VAL A 286 -5.39 -13.12 -21.04
N GLN A 287 -5.60 -12.21 -21.98
CA GLN A 287 -4.58 -11.87 -22.95
C GLN A 287 -3.45 -11.09 -22.28
N ARG A 288 -2.20 -11.43 -22.63
CA ARG A 288 -1.02 -10.73 -22.10
C ARG A 288 -1.12 -9.22 -22.39
N GLY A 289 -0.98 -8.42 -21.33
CA GLY A 289 -1.06 -6.97 -21.38
C GLY A 289 -2.48 -6.39 -21.28
N HIS A 290 -3.51 -7.24 -21.17
CA HIS A 290 -4.85 -6.77 -20.85
C HIS A 290 -4.89 -6.21 -19.41
N THR A 291 -5.70 -5.19 -19.18
CA THR A 291 -5.76 -4.54 -17.85
C THR A 291 -6.16 -5.50 -16.75
N ILE A 292 -7.20 -6.32 -16.96
CA ILE A 292 -7.67 -7.30 -15.96
C ILE A 292 -6.60 -8.33 -15.63
N GLU A 293 -5.84 -8.81 -16.61
CA GLU A 293 -4.72 -9.75 -16.39
C GLU A 293 -3.66 -9.14 -15.45
N ARG A 294 -3.27 -7.89 -15.69
CA ARG A 294 -2.31 -7.19 -14.82
C ARG A 294 -2.88 -6.96 -13.41
N LEU A 295 -4.13 -6.53 -13.29
CA LEU A 295 -4.78 -6.34 -12.00
C LEU A 295 -4.88 -7.64 -11.21
N ALA A 296 -5.05 -8.80 -11.89
CA ALA A 296 -5.06 -10.12 -11.25
C ALA A 296 -3.69 -10.49 -10.64
N GLN A 297 -2.60 -10.11 -11.30
CA GLN A 297 -1.25 -10.28 -10.75
C GLN A 297 -1.02 -9.32 -9.56
N ASP A 298 -1.38 -8.04 -9.73
CA ASP A 298 -1.16 -6.99 -8.73
C ASP A 298 -1.92 -7.26 -7.43
N VAL A 299 -3.19 -7.67 -7.51
CA VAL A 299 -3.98 -7.95 -6.30
C VAL A 299 -3.45 -9.15 -5.51
N ARG A 300 -2.86 -10.15 -6.17
CA ARG A 300 -2.21 -11.27 -5.49
C ARG A 300 -1.00 -10.84 -4.68
N ALA A 301 -0.20 -9.90 -5.19
CA ALA A 301 0.94 -9.37 -4.44
C ALA A 301 0.50 -8.68 -3.15
N LEU A 302 -0.67 -8.01 -3.14
CA LEU A 302 -1.19 -7.35 -1.94
C LEU A 302 -1.49 -8.30 -0.79
N GLU A 303 -1.76 -9.58 -1.04
CA GLU A 303 -1.93 -10.58 0.03
C GLU A 303 -0.65 -10.77 0.86
N LEU A 304 0.51 -10.50 0.26
CA LEU A 304 1.81 -10.71 0.88
C LEU A 304 2.40 -9.42 1.47
N PHE A 305 2.17 -8.27 0.82
CA PHE A 305 2.68 -6.98 1.28
C PHE A 305 2.02 -6.54 2.60
N ALA A 306 2.81 -5.96 3.50
CA ALA A 306 2.39 -5.46 4.82
C ALA A 306 1.74 -6.52 5.74
N GLY A 307 2.06 -7.79 5.51
CA GLY A 307 1.60 -8.93 6.29
C GLY A 307 0.67 -9.86 5.51
N ARG A 308 0.96 -11.16 5.60
CA ARG A 308 0.13 -12.23 5.05
C ARG A 308 -1.22 -12.29 5.74
N THR A 309 -2.21 -12.87 5.10
CA THR A 309 -3.59 -13.04 5.61
C THR A 309 -3.64 -13.59 7.03
N GLU A 310 -2.80 -14.60 7.36
CA GLU A 310 -2.71 -15.19 8.69
C GLU A 310 -2.21 -14.21 9.75
N ALA A 311 -1.18 -13.42 9.42
CA ALA A 311 -0.63 -12.41 10.32
C ALA A 311 -1.61 -11.26 10.57
N LEU A 312 -2.42 -10.90 9.57
CA LEU A 312 -3.48 -9.90 9.73
C LEU A 312 -4.61 -10.41 10.62
N ARG A 313 -5.02 -11.68 10.44
CA ARG A 313 -6.02 -12.32 11.29
C ARG A 313 -5.55 -12.45 12.74
N ALA A 314 -4.28 -12.82 12.95
CA ALA A 314 -3.70 -12.88 14.28
C ALA A 314 -3.72 -11.52 14.97
N ALA A 315 -3.26 -10.45 14.31
CA ALA A 315 -3.27 -9.10 14.86
C ALA A 315 -4.69 -8.59 15.18
N ALA A 316 -5.69 -8.92 14.35
CA ALA A 316 -7.07 -8.59 14.62
C ALA A 316 -7.63 -9.39 15.82
N ALA A 317 -7.31 -10.69 15.91
CA ALA A 317 -7.76 -11.55 16.98
C ALA A 317 -7.16 -11.16 18.35
N GLU A 318 -5.90 -10.75 18.39
CA GLU A 318 -5.25 -10.26 19.61
C GLU A 318 -5.96 -9.05 20.21
N GLU A 319 -6.56 -8.19 19.37
CA GLU A 319 -7.32 -7.02 19.81
C GLU A 319 -8.75 -7.37 20.21
N LEU A 320 -9.39 -8.31 19.48
CA LEU A 320 -10.75 -8.77 19.78
C LEU A 320 -10.81 -9.67 21.02
N LEU A 321 -9.75 -10.39 21.30
CA LEU A 321 -9.61 -11.33 22.42
C LEU A 321 -8.40 -10.94 23.28
N PRO A 322 -8.45 -9.80 23.98
CA PRO A 322 -7.35 -9.40 24.84
C PRO A 322 -7.07 -10.49 25.87
N ARG A 323 -5.80 -10.81 26.04
CA ARG A 323 -5.39 -11.78 27.08
C ARG A 323 -5.79 -11.22 28.45
N VAL A 324 -6.55 -12.01 29.20
CA VAL A 324 -6.95 -11.71 30.58
C VAL A 324 -5.73 -11.74 31.49
#